data_2b37e8e1ca288a1ce184f3c0bbef4759
#
_entry.id   2b37e8e1ca288a1ce184f3c0bbef4759
#
_cell.length_a   1.000
_cell.length_b   1.000
_cell.length_c   1.000
_cell.angle_alpha   90.00
_cell.angle_beta   90.00
_cell.angle_gamma   90.00
#
_symmetry.space_group_name_H-M   'P 1'
#
loop_
_entity.id
_entity.type
_entity.pdbx_description
1 polymer ?
#
loop_
_entity_poly.entity_id
_entity_poly.type
_entity_poly.pdbx_seq_one_letter_code
_entity_poly.pdbx_strand_id
1 'polypeptide(L)'
;LNYIRMPRRLKELGGSAFHESALKKITVYGKVELDETFQYCKKLKTVVLKEGVKKLGEYVFFECPKLRSVTVPKGIKNLWLYIDSIFYYRGLKCNLSNITIKTPKNSEMYKERKFLKKRYKIKVKVIK
;
A
#
# COMPACT_ATOMS: atom_id res chain seq x y z
N LEU A 1 0.21 -6.66 18.30
CA LEU A 1 0.89 -5.44 17.89
C LEU A 1 -0.05 -4.48 17.18
N ASN A 2 -0.20 -3.28 17.74
CA ASN A 2 -1.00 -2.23 17.11
C ASN A 2 -0.17 -1.34 16.18
N TYR A 3 1.10 -1.24 16.43
CA TYR A 3 1.99 -0.33 15.72
C TYR A 3 3.42 -0.86 15.72
N ILE A 4 4.07 -0.79 14.55
CA ILE A 4 5.49 -1.09 14.39
C ILE A 4 6.13 0.01 13.55
N ARG A 5 7.31 0.45 13.97
CA ARG A 5 8.14 1.34 13.17
C ARG A 5 9.33 0.53 12.66
N MET A 6 9.45 0.44 11.36
CA MET A 6 10.54 -0.31 10.73
C MET A 6 11.85 0.47 10.78
N PRO A 7 13.01 -0.22 10.94
CA PRO A 7 14.30 0.43 10.84
C PRO A 7 14.50 1.10 9.47
N ARG A 8 15.10 2.29 9.47
CA ARG A 8 15.27 3.08 8.23
C ARG A 8 16.23 2.44 7.23
N ARG A 9 17.12 1.58 7.68
CA ARG A 9 18.12 0.93 6.83
C ARG A 9 17.78 -0.51 6.46
N LEU A 10 16.60 -0.94 6.77
CA LEU A 10 16.15 -2.28 6.38
C LEU A 10 16.06 -2.34 4.85
N LYS A 11 16.67 -3.35 4.25
CA LYS A 11 16.72 -3.49 2.79
C LYS A 11 15.60 -4.34 2.23
N GLU A 12 15.14 -5.30 3.02
CA GLU A 12 14.15 -6.26 2.55
C GLU A 12 13.27 -6.71 3.70
N LEU A 13 11.99 -6.83 3.40
CA LEU A 13 11.04 -7.54 4.25
C LEU A 13 10.64 -8.78 3.47
N GLY A 14 10.97 -9.93 4.03
CA GLY A 14 10.63 -11.20 3.40
C GLY A 14 9.14 -11.35 3.15
N GLY A 15 8.79 -12.20 2.23
CA GLY A 15 7.40 -12.54 1.94
C GLY A 15 6.69 -12.93 3.22
N SER A 16 5.50 -12.39 3.43
CA SER A 16 4.66 -12.70 4.57
C SER A 16 5.22 -12.29 5.94
N ALA A 17 6.13 -11.30 5.98
CA ALA A 17 6.76 -10.86 7.23
C ALA A 17 5.75 -10.50 8.33
N PHE A 18 4.58 -9.96 7.96
CA PHE A 18 3.52 -9.59 8.90
C PHE A 18 2.21 -10.33 8.61
N HIS A 19 2.30 -11.46 7.94
CA HIS A 19 1.16 -12.30 7.59
C HIS A 19 0.31 -12.61 8.82
N GLU A 20 -0.99 -12.42 8.71
CA GLU A 20 -1.95 -12.64 9.80
C GLU A 20 -1.68 -11.85 11.09
N SER A 21 -0.91 -10.77 10.99
CA SER A 21 -0.62 -9.90 12.14
C SER A 21 -1.87 -9.16 12.62
N ALA A 22 -1.93 -8.86 13.91
CA ALA A 22 -2.96 -7.98 14.50
C ALA A 22 -2.63 -6.51 14.36
N LEU A 23 -1.62 -6.18 13.56
CA LEU A 23 -1.12 -4.83 13.33
C LEU A 23 -2.21 -3.93 12.74
N LYS A 24 -2.37 -2.72 13.29
CA LYS A 24 -3.35 -1.73 12.80
C LYS A 24 -2.73 -0.63 11.96
N LYS A 25 -1.47 -0.30 12.21
CA LYS A 25 -0.76 0.76 11.49
C LYS A 25 0.71 0.40 11.37
N ILE A 26 1.30 0.72 10.23
CA ILE A 26 2.74 0.55 10.02
C ILE A 26 3.30 1.69 9.19
N THR A 27 4.52 2.10 9.53
CA THR A 27 5.32 3.04 8.73
C THR A 27 6.58 2.31 8.25
N VAL A 28 6.78 2.30 6.94
CA VAL A 28 7.91 1.62 6.32
C VAL A 28 8.89 2.64 5.77
N TYR A 29 10.16 2.48 6.10
CA TYR A 29 11.24 3.37 5.68
C TYR A 29 12.25 2.65 4.78
N GLY A 30 12.96 3.44 3.97
CA GLY A 30 14.13 2.96 3.27
C GLY A 30 13.84 2.21 1.98
N LYS A 31 14.89 1.64 1.40
CA LYS A 31 14.83 0.95 0.10
C LYS A 31 14.32 -0.49 0.26
N VAL A 32 13.20 -0.63 0.90
CA VAL A 32 12.61 -1.95 1.17
C VAL A 32 11.77 -2.37 -0.01
N GLU A 33 11.89 -3.63 -0.42
CA GLU A 33 10.97 -4.25 -1.35
C GLU A 33 9.94 -5.04 -0.54
N LEU A 34 8.67 -4.78 -0.83
CA LEU A 34 7.57 -5.46 -0.15
C LEU A 34 6.94 -6.46 -1.12
N ASP A 35 6.82 -7.71 -0.69
CA ASP A 35 6.20 -8.76 -1.49
C ASP A 35 5.42 -9.66 -0.56
N GLU A 36 4.11 -9.75 -0.73
CA GLU A 36 3.20 -10.51 0.13
C GLU A 36 3.30 -10.17 1.62
N THR A 37 3.91 -9.04 1.93
CA THR A 37 4.34 -8.68 3.28
C THR A 37 3.19 -8.56 4.27
N PHE A 38 2.06 -8.00 3.84
CA PHE A 38 0.92 -7.72 4.73
C PHE A 38 -0.30 -8.57 4.41
N GLN A 39 -0.11 -9.71 3.76
CA GLN A 39 -1.22 -10.62 3.46
C GLN A 39 -1.99 -11.01 4.73
N TYR A 40 -3.30 -11.02 4.62
CA TYR A 40 -4.19 -11.44 5.70
C TYR A 40 -4.06 -10.63 6.98
N CYS A 41 -3.57 -9.40 6.90
CA CYS A 41 -3.53 -8.48 8.04
C CYS A 41 -4.93 -7.93 8.28
N LYS A 42 -5.77 -8.69 8.94
CA LYS A 42 -7.22 -8.44 9.06
C LYS A 42 -7.56 -7.16 9.81
N LYS A 43 -6.64 -6.64 10.62
CA LYS A 43 -6.86 -5.43 11.41
C LYS A 43 -6.15 -4.21 10.88
N LEU A 44 -5.32 -4.37 9.84
CA LEU A 44 -4.52 -3.29 9.29
C LEU A 44 -5.41 -2.22 8.65
N LYS A 45 -5.27 -0.97 9.12
CA LYS A 45 -6.05 0.18 8.64
C LYS A 45 -5.21 1.20 7.89
N THR A 46 -3.97 1.40 8.30
CA THR A 46 -3.12 2.48 7.77
C THR A 46 -1.72 1.99 7.49
N VAL A 47 -1.25 2.27 6.29
CA VAL A 47 0.13 2.00 5.89
C VAL A 47 0.73 3.30 5.39
N VAL A 48 1.90 3.66 5.90
CA VAL A 48 2.66 4.83 5.46
C VAL A 48 3.97 4.36 4.88
N LEU A 49 4.14 4.53 3.59
CA LEU A 49 5.38 4.23 2.89
C LEU A 49 6.15 5.54 2.72
N LYS A 50 7.33 5.63 3.32
CA LYS A 50 8.16 6.83 3.26
C LYS A 50 9.03 6.83 2.02
N GLU A 51 9.64 7.97 1.73
CA GLU A 51 10.58 8.08 0.62
C GLU A 51 11.71 7.04 0.76
N GLY A 52 12.10 6.49 -0.37
CA GLY A 52 13.06 5.39 -0.41
C GLY A 52 12.41 4.06 -0.76
N VAL A 53 11.16 3.84 -0.39
CA VAL A 53 10.41 2.66 -0.84
C VAL A 53 10.17 2.81 -2.34
N LYS A 54 10.68 1.88 -3.13
CA LYS A 54 10.68 2.00 -4.59
C LYS A 54 9.67 1.10 -5.29
N LYS A 55 9.23 0.03 -4.64
CA LYS A 55 8.43 -0.99 -5.30
C LYS A 55 7.53 -1.71 -4.31
N LEU A 56 6.32 -2.01 -4.78
CA LEU A 56 5.42 -2.94 -4.11
C LEU A 56 5.26 -4.16 -5.02
N GLY A 57 5.48 -5.33 -4.47
CA GLY A 57 5.29 -6.59 -5.19
C GLY A 57 3.83 -7.06 -5.19
N GLU A 58 3.62 -8.29 -5.64
CA GLU A 58 2.29 -8.87 -5.72
C GLU A 58 1.69 -9.13 -4.35
N TYR A 59 0.38 -8.95 -4.26
CA TYR A 59 -0.44 -9.32 -3.11
C TYR A 59 -0.02 -8.72 -1.78
N VAL A 60 0.65 -7.57 -1.80
CA VAL A 60 1.14 -6.92 -0.57
C VAL A 60 -0.01 -6.70 0.43
N PHE A 61 -1.17 -6.29 -0.05
CA PHE A 61 -2.35 -6.04 0.79
C PHE A 61 -3.49 -7.02 0.55
N PHE A 62 -3.16 -8.22 0.12
CA PHE A 62 -4.15 -9.25 -0.14
C PHE A 62 -4.92 -9.61 1.14
N GLU A 63 -6.24 -9.61 1.08
CA GLU A 63 -7.10 -9.92 2.23
C GLU A 63 -6.85 -9.02 3.45
N CYS A 64 -6.73 -7.71 3.21
CA CYS A 64 -6.66 -6.70 4.28
C CYS A 64 -7.97 -5.91 4.28
N PRO A 65 -9.07 -6.48 4.79
CA PRO A 65 -10.41 -5.91 4.61
C PRO A 65 -10.64 -4.59 5.32
N LYS A 66 -9.84 -4.26 6.32
CA LYS A 66 -9.99 -3.02 7.06
C LYS A 66 -9.05 -1.91 6.61
N LEU A 67 -8.23 -2.17 5.59
CA LEU A 67 -7.32 -1.16 5.07
C LEU A 67 -8.11 0.03 4.50
N ARG A 68 -7.74 1.25 4.92
CA ARG A 68 -8.43 2.48 4.54
C ARG A 68 -7.50 3.53 3.97
N SER A 69 -6.23 3.51 4.34
CA SER A 69 -5.30 4.57 3.96
C SER A 69 -3.93 4.00 3.65
N VAL A 70 -3.40 4.35 2.49
CA VAL A 70 -2.04 4.01 2.09
C VAL A 70 -1.37 5.28 1.62
N THR A 71 -0.27 5.66 2.27
CA THR A 71 0.55 6.79 1.83
C THR A 71 1.65 6.27 0.93
N VAL A 72 1.71 6.80 -0.29
CA VAL A 72 2.64 6.35 -1.33
C VAL A 72 3.63 7.48 -1.62
N PRO A 73 4.95 7.20 -1.53
CA PRO A 73 5.94 8.24 -1.79
C PRO A 73 6.08 8.51 -3.29
N LYS A 74 6.66 9.66 -3.60
CA LYS A 74 6.90 10.10 -4.98
C LYS A 74 7.75 9.11 -5.78
N GLY A 75 8.67 8.41 -5.13
CA GLY A 75 9.64 7.54 -5.81
C GLY A 75 9.10 6.25 -6.38
N ILE A 76 7.89 5.84 -6.02
CA ILE A 76 7.30 4.61 -6.57
C ILE A 76 6.76 4.91 -7.97
N LYS A 77 7.25 4.16 -8.96
CA LYS A 77 6.84 4.29 -10.36
C LYS A 77 5.89 3.17 -10.76
N ASN A 78 5.00 3.48 -11.69
CA ASN A 78 4.09 2.52 -12.34
C ASN A 78 3.16 1.75 -11.39
N LEU A 79 3.05 2.16 -10.13
CA LEU A 79 2.21 1.47 -9.16
C LEU A 79 0.75 1.40 -9.62
N TRP A 80 0.26 2.46 -10.24
CA TRP A 80 -1.12 2.53 -10.73
C TRP A 80 -1.46 1.44 -11.76
N LEU A 81 -0.44 0.88 -12.42
CA LEU A 81 -0.63 -0.20 -13.38
C LEU A 81 -0.83 -1.57 -12.71
N TYR A 82 -0.43 -1.69 -11.45
CA TYR A 82 -0.41 -2.97 -10.74
C TYR A 82 -1.35 -3.03 -9.54
N ILE A 83 -2.33 -2.12 -9.49
CA ILE A 83 -3.28 -2.07 -8.37
C ILE A 83 -4.01 -3.39 -8.18
N ASP A 84 -4.42 -4.04 -9.26
CA ASP A 84 -5.08 -5.34 -9.18
C ASP A 84 -4.23 -6.38 -8.46
N SER A 85 -2.94 -6.44 -8.78
CA SER A 85 -2.03 -7.41 -8.16
C SER A 85 -1.75 -7.12 -6.69
N ILE A 86 -1.72 -5.84 -6.34
CA ILE A 86 -1.40 -5.42 -4.97
C ILE A 86 -2.55 -5.69 -4.01
N PHE A 87 -3.78 -5.43 -4.45
CA PHE A 87 -5.00 -5.53 -3.63
C PHE A 87 -5.89 -6.71 -4.03
N TYR A 88 -5.39 -7.66 -4.79
CA TYR A 88 -6.20 -8.73 -5.36
C TYR A 88 -7.04 -9.48 -4.31
N TYR A 89 -8.30 -9.68 -4.63
CA TYR A 89 -9.23 -10.52 -3.86
C TYR A 89 -9.74 -11.62 -4.78
N ARG A 90 -9.58 -12.86 -4.39
CA ARG A 90 -9.95 -14.02 -5.21
C ARG A 90 -11.40 -13.92 -5.68
N GLY A 91 -11.59 -14.03 -7.01
CA GLY A 91 -12.90 -14.12 -7.62
C GLY A 91 -13.81 -12.91 -7.47
N LEU A 92 -13.34 -11.83 -6.89
CA LEU A 92 -14.13 -10.63 -6.69
C LEU A 92 -13.62 -9.49 -7.56
N LYS A 93 -14.56 -8.65 -8.02
CA LYS A 93 -14.17 -7.40 -8.65
C LYS A 93 -13.45 -6.54 -7.62
N CYS A 94 -12.31 -6.01 -8.02
CA CYS A 94 -11.53 -5.14 -7.15
C CYS A 94 -12.26 -3.80 -7.00
N ASN A 95 -13.01 -3.66 -5.90
CA ASN A 95 -13.66 -2.40 -5.55
C ASN A 95 -12.95 -1.84 -4.33
N LEU A 96 -12.21 -0.77 -4.53
CA LEU A 96 -11.38 -0.16 -3.51
C LEU A 96 -11.95 1.18 -3.05
N SER A 97 -13.28 1.31 -3.05
CA SER A 97 -13.97 2.56 -2.69
C SER A 97 -13.67 3.04 -1.27
N ASN A 98 -13.27 2.12 -0.40
CA ASN A 98 -12.92 2.46 0.99
C ASN A 98 -11.45 2.86 1.15
N ILE A 99 -10.65 2.75 0.09
CA ILE A 99 -9.22 3.06 0.14
C ILE A 99 -8.98 4.51 -0.28
N THR A 100 -8.19 5.21 0.52
CA THR A 100 -7.66 6.52 0.14
C THR A 100 -6.15 6.37 -0.01
N ILE A 101 -5.63 6.78 -1.16
CA ILE A 101 -4.19 6.87 -1.37
C ILE A 101 -3.77 8.31 -1.13
N LYS A 102 -2.80 8.49 -0.25
CA LYS A 102 -2.21 9.79 0.05
C LYS A 102 -0.85 9.87 -0.61
N THR A 103 -0.58 10.92 -1.36
CA THR A 103 0.64 10.99 -2.16
C THR A 103 0.99 12.45 -2.47
N PRO A 104 2.29 12.76 -2.72
CA PRO A 104 2.66 14.11 -3.13
C PRO A 104 2.02 14.50 -4.47
N LYS A 105 1.78 15.80 -4.65
CA LYS A 105 1.15 16.33 -5.85
C LYS A 105 1.92 16.02 -7.13
N ASN A 106 3.24 15.87 -7.04
CA ASN A 106 4.09 15.58 -8.20
C ASN A 106 4.35 14.08 -8.42
N SER A 107 3.62 13.21 -7.75
CA SER A 107 3.75 11.77 -7.93
C SER A 107 2.95 11.26 -9.13
N GLU A 108 3.32 10.10 -9.66
CA GLU A 108 2.53 9.43 -10.70
C GLU A 108 1.13 9.07 -10.20
N MET A 109 1.02 8.63 -8.95
CA MET A 109 -0.28 8.27 -8.37
C MET A 109 -1.25 9.44 -8.41
N TYR A 110 -0.77 10.65 -8.14
CA TYR A 110 -1.62 11.83 -8.21
C TYR A 110 -2.01 12.15 -9.65
N LYS A 111 -1.06 12.03 -10.58
CA LYS A 111 -1.34 12.26 -12.01
C LYS A 111 -2.40 11.31 -12.54
N GLU A 112 -2.43 10.09 -12.05
CA GLU A 112 -3.36 9.06 -12.50
C GLU A 112 -4.63 8.95 -11.62
N ARG A 113 -4.90 9.96 -10.82
CA ARG A 113 -6.03 9.94 -9.88
C ARG A 113 -7.39 9.73 -10.52
N LYS A 114 -7.59 10.26 -11.72
CA LYS A 114 -8.87 10.11 -12.45
C LYS A 114 -9.07 8.66 -12.91
N PHE A 115 -8.01 8.05 -13.41
CA PHE A 115 -8.01 6.63 -13.80
C PHE A 115 -8.30 5.74 -12.59
N LEU A 116 -7.61 5.98 -11.50
CA LEU A 116 -7.76 5.19 -10.27
C LEU A 116 -9.18 5.29 -9.72
N LYS A 117 -9.77 6.46 -9.76
CA LYS A 117 -11.15 6.65 -9.30
C LYS A 117 -12.13 5.93 -10.22
N LYS A 118 -11.95 6.06 -11.52
CA LYS A 118 -12.85 5.44 -12.50
C LYS A 118 -12.78 3.92 -12.46
N ARG A 119 -11.57 3.37 -12.43
CA ARG A 119 -11.35 1.93 -12.54
C ARG A 119 -11.57 1.17 -11.22
N TYR A 120 -11.12 1.75 -10.10
CA TYR A 120 -11.09 1.08 -8.81
C TYR A 120 -11.88 1.79 -7.71
N LYS A 121 -12.42 2.95 -7.98
CA LYS A 121 -13.11 3.79 -7.00
C LYS A 121 -12.18 4.34 -5.89
N ILE A 122 -10.89 4.29 -6.10
CA ILE A 122 -9.90 4.80 -5.15
C ILE A 122 -9.94 6.32 -5.12
N LYS A 123 -9.92 6.90 -3.93
CA LYS A 123 -9.73 8.33 -3.72
C LYS A 123 -8.25 8.62 -3.57
N VAL A 124 -7.77 9.68 -4.22
CA VAL A 124 -6.37 10.11 -4.11
C VAL A 124 -6.34 11.49 -3.48
N LYS A 125 -5.60 11.63 -2.39
CA LYS A 125 -5.43 12.92 -1.69
C LYS A 125 -3.97 13.34 -1.70
N VAL A 126 -3.75 14.65 -1.81
CA VAL A 126 -2.39 15.23 -1.78
C VAL A 126 -1.93 15.36 -0.35
N ILE A 127 -0.68 14.97 -0.12
CA ILE A 127 0.02 15.29 1.13
C ILE A 127 1.00 16.43 0.88
N LYS A 128 1.19 17.24 1.88
CA LYS A 128 2.10 18.39 1.79
C LYS A 128 3.54 17.99 2.10
#